data_2b7c474171ca4a852d9d543dfccb3f53
#
_entry.id   2b7c474171ca4a852d9d543dfccb3f53
#
_cell.length_a   1.000
_cell.length_b   1.000
_cell.length_c   1.000
_cell.angle_alpha   90.00
_cell.angle_beta   90.00
_cell.angle_gamma   90.00
#
_symmetry.space_group_name_H-M   'P 1'
#
loop_
_entity.id
_entity.type
_entity.pdbx_description
1 polymer ?
#
loop_
_entity_poly.entity_id
_entity_poly.type
_entity_poly.pdbx_seq_one_letter_code
_entity_poly.pdbx_strand_id
1 'polypeptide(L)'
;TAARKYPKPPKKGNYIWWSEFQRVGKKRDLPLPRVFGKADEGASILYSGGTTGTTKGILLSNMNFNALGLQTIAASGFSPIDGLKMLSVMPVFHGFGLGIGIHTALIGGACCILVPKFNVNTYAELLIKKQPNIIPGVPTLFEALLRAEKLENADLSCLKGVFSGGDSMSIELKKKVDDFLKAHNASVQVRQGYGLTECVTASCLTPKDYNRVGSIGVPFPDTYYKIVKPGTKQELDANLE
;
A
#
# COMPACT_ATOMS: atom_id res chain seq x y z
N THR A 1 -8.67 -22.64 18.87
CA THR A 1 -8.37 -22.27 17.47
C THR A 1 -8.26 -23.55 16.66
N ALA A 2 -9.33 -23.90 15.91
CA ALA A 2 -9.30 -25.04 15.00
C ALA A 2 -8.23 -24.76 13.92
N ALA A 3 -7.11 -25.48 13.98
CA ALA A 3 -6.12 -25.47 12.92
C ALA A 3 -6.85 -25.91 11.63
N ARG A 4 -6.96 -25.00 10.64
CA ARG A 4 -7.43 -25.37 9.31
C ARG A 4 -6.53 -26.51 8.82
N LYS A 5 -7.09 -27.70 8.67
CA LYS A 5 -6.40 -28.83 8.03
C LYS A 5 -6.24 -28.48 6.56
N TYR A 6 -5.08 -27.92 6.20
CA TYR A 6 -4.71 -27.83 4.80
C TYR A 6 -4.53 -29.22 4.22
N PRO A 7 -4.99 -29.49 3.00
CA PRO A 7 -4.74 -30.77 2.37
C PRO A 7 -3.22 -31.02 2.32
N LYS A 8 -2.80 -32.20 2.69
CA LYS A 8 -1.41 -32.59 2.58
C LYS A 8 -1.03 -32.59 1.10
N PRO A 9 0.13 -32.08 0.72
CA PRO A 9 0.59 -32.15 -0.66
C PRO A 9 0.71 -33.62 -1.09
N PRO A 10 0.57 -33.91 -2.38
CA PRO A 10 0.70 -35.27 -2.90
C PRO A 10 2.07 -35.86 -2.53
N LYS A 11 2.13 -37.17 -2.28
CA LYS A 11 3.39 -37.82 -1.88
C LYS A 11 4.49 -37.79 -2.95
N LYS A 12 4.14 -37.52 -4.21
CA LYS A 12 5.07 -37.39 -5.35
C LYS A 12 4.72 -36.11 -6.10
N GLY A 13 5.70 -35.26 -6.40
CA GLY A 13 5.55 -34.03 -7.15
C GLY A 13 6.84 -33.21 -7.17
N ASN A 14 6.89 -32.24 -8.07
CA ASN A 14 8.01 -31.30 -8.18
C ASN A 14 7.88 -30.19 -7.12
N TYR A 15 8.05 -30.54 -5.85
CA TYR A 15 8.06 -29.59 -4.75
C TYR A 15 9.12 -29.96 -3.72
N ILE A 16 9.59 -28.97 -3.03
CA ILE A 16 10.50 -29.09 -1.90
C ILE A 16 9.86 -28.45 -0.67
N TRP A 17 9.98 -29.06 0.48
CA TRP A 17 9.51 -28.49 1.72
C TRP A 17 10.32 -27.24 2.08
N TRP A 18 9.67 -26.22 2.61
CA TRP A 18 10.32 -24.97 2.99
C TRP A 18 11.52 -25.18 3.93
N SER A 19 11.39 -26.04 4.91
CA SER A 19 12.48 -26.40 5.83
C SER A 19 13.69 -27.03 5.13
N GLU A 20 13.42 -27.85 4.12
CA GLU A 20 14.47 -28.47 3.31
C GLU A 20 15.13 -27.46 2.37
N PHE A 21 14.32 -26.59 1.74
CA PHE A 21 14.82 -25.49 0.93
C PHE A 21 15.76 -24.59 1.75
N GLN A 22 15.36 -24.18 2.96
CA GLN A 22 16.20 -23.41 3.84
C GLN A 22 17.49 -24.12 4.24
N ARG A 23 17.41 -25.45 4.51
CA ARG A 23 18.58 -26.27 4.84
C ARG A 23 19.59 -26.32 3.71
N VAL A 24 19.12 -26.45 2.47
CA VAL A 24 19.96 -26.43 1.26
C VAL A 24 20.63 -25.07 1.10
N GLY A 25 19.88 -23.98 1.29
CA GLY A 25 20.42 -22.61 1.21
C GLY A 25 21.50 -22.32 2.26
N LYS A 26 21.30 -22.76 3.50
CA LYS A 26 22.29 -22.60 4.60
C LYS A 26 23.62 -23.36 4.38
N LYS A 27 23.61 -24.40 3.55
CA LYS A 27 24.81 -25.19 3.22
C LYS A 27 25.64 -24.60 2.09
N ARG A 28 25.11 -23.60 1.38
CA ARG A 28 25.81 -22.95 0.27
C ARG A 28 26.55 -21.71 0.79
N ASP A 29 27.86 -21.81 0.89
CA ASP A 29 28.75 -20.69 1.16
C ASP A 29 29.15 -19.98 -0.15
N LEU A 30 28.16 -19.67 -0.96
CA LEU A 30 28.34 -18.98 -2.22
C LEU A 30 27.73 -17.57 -2.10
N PRO A 31 28.43 -16.53 -2.62
CA PRO A 31 27.87 -15.20 -2.69
C PRO A 31 26.57 -15.24 -3.49
N LEU A 32 25.54 -14.51 -3.02
CA LEU A 32 24.29 -14.39 -3.73
C LEU A 32 24.54 -13.75 -5.12
N PRO A 33 24.12 -14.39 -6.22
CA PRO A 33 24.28 -13.79 -7.52
C PRO A 33 23.51 -12.48 -7.60
N ARG A 34 24.15 -11.43 -8.07
CA ARG A 34 23.42 -10.20 -8.44
C ARG A 34 22.74 -10.44 -9.78
N VAL A 35 21.44 -10.56 -9.77
CA VAL A 35 20.62 -10.68 -10.99
C VAL A 35 20.06 -9.31 -11.31
N PHE A 36 20.40 -8.82 -12.50
CA PHE A 36 19.84 -7.59 -13.03
C PHE A 36 18.76 -7.97 -14.07
N GLY A 37 17.48 -7.83 -13.69
CA GLY A 37 16.38 -7.98 -14.63
C GLY A 37 16.29 -6.77 -15.57
N LYS A 38 15.70 -6.96 -16.75
CA LYS A 38 15.39 -5.87 -17.68
C LYS A 38 14.20 -5.07 -17.15
N ALA A 39 14.15 -3.80 -17.49
CA ALA A 39 13.10 -2.90 -17.03
C ALA A 39 11.68 -3.33 -17.48
N ASP A 40 11.58 -3.80 -18.72
CA ASP A 40 10.36 -4.25 -19.39
C ASP A 40 10.02 -5.73 -19.13
N GLU A 41 10.89 -6.46 -18.43
CA GLU A 41 10.64 -7.86 -18.08
C GLU A 41 9.50 -7.95 -17.05
N GLY A 42 8.62 -8.96 -17.23
CA GLY A 42 7.49 -9.20 -16.34
C GLY A 42 7.95 -9.59 -14.93
N ALA A 43 7.51 -8.81 -13.94
CA ALA A 43 7.83 -9.03 -12.54
C ALA A 43 6.72 -9.75 -11.77
N SER A 44 5.46 -9.43 -12.07
CA SER A 44 4.31 -10.01 -11.37
C SER A 44 3.04 -9.94 -12.21
N ILE A 45 2.10 -10.85 -11.93
CA ILE A 45 0.73 -10.77 -12.43
C ILE A 45 -0.17 -10.50 -11.22
N LEU A 46 -0.83 -9.34 -11.22
CA LEU A 46 -1.84 -9.00 -10.23
C LEU A 46 -3.23 -9.14 -10.84
N TYR A 47 -4.15 -9.71 -10.07
CA TYR A 47 -5.52 -9.89 -10.53
C TYR A 47 -6.41 -8.74 -10.07
N SER A 48 -7.08 -8.10 -11.03
CA SER A 48 -8.10 -7.09 -10.74
C SER A 48 -9.48 -7.75 -10.67
N GLY A 49 -10.26 -7.40 -9.66
CA GLY A 49 -11.69 -7.71 -9.60
C GLY A 49 -12.43 -6.74 -10.52
N GLY A 50 -12.50 -7.07 -11.82
CA GLY A 50 -13.12 -6.18 -12.80
C GLY A 50 -14.57 -5.83 -12.45
N THR A 51 -14.97 -4.58 -12.66
CA THR A 51 -16.36 -4.11 -12.57
C THR A 51 -17.30 -4.85 -13.53
N THR A 52 -16.75 -5.56 -14.51
CA THR A 52 -17.46 -6.38 -15.51
C THR A 52 -17.64 -7.84 -15.09
N GLY A 53 -17.28 -8.23 -13.85
CA GLY A 53 -17.44 -9.60 -13.32
C GLY A 53 -16.37 -10.60 -13.77
N THR A 54 -15.51 -10.27 -14.72
CA THR A 54 -14.41 -11.14 -15.15
C THR A 54 -13.10 -10.67 -14.55
N THR A 55 -12.45 -11.53 -13.77
CA THR A 55 -11.13 -11.26 -13.22
C THR A 55 -10.08 -11.18 -14.32
N LYS A 56 -9.30 -10.11 -14.34
CA LYS A 56 -8.21 -9.90 -15.31
C LYS A 56 -6.86 -10.06 -14.63
N GLY A 57 -5.94 -10.80 -15.25
CA GLY A 57 -4.53 -10.84 -14.85
C GLY A 57 -3.77 -9.71 -15.52
N ILE A 58 -3.25 -8.78 -14.72
CA ILE A 58 -2.47 -7.64 -15.19
C ILE A 58 -0.98 -7.98 -15.06
N LEU A 59 -0.29 -8.12 -16.18
CA LEU A 59 1.16 -8.32 -16.19
C LEU A 59 1.87 -6.99 -15.96
N LEU A 60 2.65 -6.94 -14.90
CA LEU A 60 3.40 -5.76 -14.48
C LEU A 60 4.90 -6.03 -14.58
N SER A 61 5.64 -5.05 -15.11
CA SER A 61 7.08 -5.14 -15.29
C SER A 61 7.88 -4.67 -14.08
N ASN A 62 9.18 -4.94 -14.09
CA ASN A 62 10.12 -4.39 -13.11
C ASN A 62 10.05 -2.86 -13.08
N MET A 63 9.92 -2.21 -14.24
CA MET A 63 9.80 -0.76 -14.32
C MET A 63 8.52 -0.26 -13.65
N ASN A 64 7.37 -0.93 -13.82
CA ASN A 64 6.11 -0.50 -13.20
C ASN A 64 6.23 -0.42 -11.69
N PHE A 65 6.82 -1.43 -11.04
CA PHE A 65 7.03 -1.42 -9.60
C PHE A 65 8.03 -0.35 -9.15
N ASN A 66 9.16 -0.21 -9.84
CA ASN A 66 10.18 0.76 -9.48
C ASN A 66 9.70 2.20 -9.69
N ALA A 67 9.02 2.48 -10.81
CA ALA A 67 8.41 3.77 -11.08
C ALA A 67 7.38 4.13 -9.99
N LEU A 68 6.44 3.21 -9.69
CA LEU A 68 5.48 3.42 -8.61
C LEU A 68 6.17 3.80 -7.30
N GLY A 69 7.22 3.07 -6.90
CA GLY A 69 7.92 3.32 -5.65
C GLY A 69 8.53 4.73 -5.61
N LEU A 70 9.25 5.12 -6.65
CA LEU A 70 9.88 6.44 -6.75
C LEU A 70 8.85 7.56 -6.84
N GLN A 71 7.80 7.40 -7.65
CA GLN A 71 6.70 8.35 -7.78
C GLN A 71 5.94 8.54 -6.48
N THR A 72 5.66 7.45 -5.75
CA THR A 72 5.00 7.50 -4.44
C THR A 72 5.85 8.27 -3.42
N ILE A 73 7.16 8.01 -3.38
CA ILE A 73 8.08 8.73 -2.48
C ILE A 73 8.07 10.22 -2.81
N ALA A 74 8.21 10.58 -4.08
CA ALA A 74 8.20 11.97 -4.53
C ALA A 74 6.86 12.67 -4.19
N ALA A 75 5.71 12.05 -4.52
CA ALA A 75 4.39 12.59 -4.25
C ALA A 75 4.05 12.65 -2.75
N SER A 76 4.66 11.77 -1.94
CA SER A 76 4.45 11.80 -0.49
C SER A 76 5.03 13.04 0.18
N GLY A 77 6.02 13.66 -0.42
CA GLY A 77 6.80 14.75 0.17
C GLY A 77 7.81 14.28 1.22
N PHE A 78 8.08 12.97 1.26
CA PHE A 78 9.12 12.37 2.08
C PHE A 78 10.29 11.98 1.17
N SER A 79 11.37 12.73 1.22
CA SER A 79 12.59 12.39 0.51
C SER A 79 13.79 12.85 1.34
N PRO A 80 14.59 11.94 1.84
CA PRO A 80 14.46 10.46 1.77
C PRO A 80 13.44 9.89 2.76
N ILE A 81 12.97 8.65 2.51
CA ILE A 81 12.18 7.87 3.49
C ILE A 81 13.05 6.88 4.28
N ASP A 82 14.35 6.95 4.07
CA ASP A 82 15.33 6.11 4.77
C ASP A 82 15.16 6.24 6.30
N GLY A 83 15.23 5.09 6.96
CA GLY A 83 15.04 4.99 8.41
C GLY A 83 13.59 5.19 8.89
N LEU A 84 12.63 5.56 8.04
CA LEU A 84 11.22 5.61 8.42
C LEU A 84 10.63 4.19 8.55
N LYS A 85 9.60 4.07 9.38
CA LYS A 85 8.87 2.81 9.58
C LYS A 85 7.50 2.90 8.94
N MET A 86 7.15 1.94 8.09
CA MET A 86 5.82 1.81 7.49
C MET A 86 5.09 0.60 8.09
N LEU A 87 3.89 0.81 8.61
CA LEU A 87 3.06 -0.28 9.14
C LEU A 87 2.16 -0.81 8.01
N SER A 88 2.51 -1.96 7.47
CA SER A 88 1.95 -2.53 6.23
C SER A 88 0.99 -3.67 6.55
N VAL A 89 -0.31 -3.40 6.43
CA VAL A 89 -1.39 -4.34 6.74
C VAL A 89 -2.22 -4.73 5.50
N MET A 90 -2.05 -4.00 4.41
CA MET A 90 -2.78 -4.29 3.18
C MET A 90 -2.37 -5.64 2.59
N PRO A 91 -3.33 -6.41 2.01
CA PRO A 91 -3.04 -7.72 1.45
C PRO A 91 -1.96 -7.68 0.36
N VAL A 92 -0.97 -8.56 0.46
CA VAL A 92 0.19 -8.58 -0.47
C VAL A 92 -0.15 -9.15 -1.85
N PHE A 93 -1.32 -9.75 -2.03
CA PHE A 93 -1.83 -10.14 -3.34
C PHE A 93 -2.48 -8.99 -4.11
N HIS A 94 -2.62 -7.83 -3.50
CA HIS A 94 -3.11 -6.58 -4.10
C HIS A 94 -1.97 -5.58 -4.22
N GLY A 95 -1.98 -4.79 -5.31
CA GLY A 95 -0.94 -3.79 -5.57
C GLY A 95 -0.71 -2.81 -4.42
N PHE A 96 -1.75 -2.46 -3.67
CA PHE A 96 -1.60 -1.57 -2.52
C PHE A 96 -0.70 -2.19 -1.42
N GLY A 97 -0.89 -3.46 -1.09
CA GLY A 97 -0.04 -4.15 -0.13
C GLY A 97 1.36 -4.42 -0.68
N LEU A 98 1.45 -4.96 -1.91
CA LEU A 98 2.73 -5.31 -2.52
C LEU A 98 3.52 -4.08 -2.97
N GLY A 99 2.88 -3.18 -3.72
CA GLY A 99 3.53 -2.02 -4.33
C GLY A 99 3.84 -0.92 -3.30
N ILE A 100 2.82 -0.44 -2.56
CA ILE A 100 3.03 0.62 -1.55
C ILE A 100 3.58 0.05 -0.25
N GLY A 101 2.91 -0.98 0.30
CA GLY A 101 3.22 -1.49 1.63
C GLY A 101 4.59 -2.16 1.74
N ILE A 102 5.08 -2.77 0.69
CA ILE A 102 6.36 -3.49 0.69
C ILE A 102 7.37 -2.82 -0.24
N HIS A 103 7.09 -2.79 -1.55
CA HIS A 103 8.09 -2.38 -2.54
C HIS A 103 8.54 -0.93 -2.37
N THR A 104 7.60 0.02 -2.21
CA THR A 104 7.93 1.44 -1.97
C THR A 104 8.74 1.62 -0.69
N ALA A 105 8.40 0.90 0.39
CA ALA A 105 9.16 0.96 1.62
C ALA A 105 10.61 0.49 1.43
N LEU A 106 10.81 -0.63 0.74
CA LEU A 106 12.14 -1.21 0.53
C LEU A 106 13.01 -0.40 -0.43
N ILE A 107 12.42 0.10 -1.54
CA ILE A 107 13.18 0.90 -2.51
C ILE A 107 13.64 2.24 -1.93
N GLY A 108 12.89 2.78 -0.96
CA GLY A 108 13.23 4.02 -0.28
C GLY A 108 14.09 3.85 0.97
N GLY A 109 14.49 2.62 1.32
CA GLY A 109 15.29 2.35 2.53
C GLY A 109 14.49 2.37 3.84
N ALA A 110 13.16 2.36 3.77
CA ALA A 110 12.31 2.33 4.96
C ALA A 110 12.17 0.93 5.55
N CYS A 111 11.88 0.87 6.84
CA CYS A 111 11.55 -0.38 7.53
C CYS A 111 10.07 -0.73 7.31
N CYS A 112 9.81 -1.88 6.69
CA CYS A 112 8.45 -2.40 6.51
C CYS A 112 8.05 -3.30 7.69
N ILE A 113 7.05 -2.87 8.48
CA ILE A 113 6.47 -3.66 9.56
C ILE A 113 5.26 -4.40 8.97
N LEU A 114 5.46 -5.68 8.67
CA LEU A 114 4.43 -6.52 8.03
C LEU A 114 3.41 -7.00 9.06
N VAL A 115 2.13 -6.83 8.74
CA VAL A 115 0.99 -7.34 9.49
C VAL A 115 0.20 -8.30 8.60
N PRO A 116 0.46 -9.62 8.69
CA PRO A 116 -0.09 -10.60 7.75
C PRO A 116 -1.62 -10.71 7.77
N LYS A 117 -2.24 -10.38 8.90
CA LYS A 117 -3.69 -10.41 9.07
C LYS A 117 -4.13 -9.23 9.92
N PHE A 118 -5.05 -8.42 9.39
CA PHE A 118 -5.62 -7.31 10.13
C PHE A 118 -6.44 -7.81 11.32
N ASN A 119 -6.14 -7.22 12.48
CA ASN A 119 -6.95 -7.24 13.68
C ASN A 119 -6.76 -5.89 14.36
N VAL A 120 -7.84 -5.20 14.69
CA VAL A 120 -7.80 -3.83 15.20
C VAL A 120 -6.97 -3.70 16.47
N ASN A 121 -7.10 -4.65 17.40
CA ASN A 121 -6.35 -4.62 18.66
C ASN A 121 -4.85 -4.83 18.46
N THR A 122 -4.48 -5.78 17.61
CA THR A 122 -3.06 -6.03 17.27
C THR A 122 -2.48 -4.85 16.50
N TYR A 123 -3.25 -4.25 15.60
CA TYR A 123 -2.80 -3.08 14.84
C TYR A 123 -2.59 -1.86 15.77
N ALA A 124 -3.53 -1.60 16.70
CA ALA A 124 -3.41 -0.56 17.72
C ALA A 124 -2.17 -0.79 18.62
N GLU A 125 -1.93 -2.03 19.07
CA GLU A 125 -0.72 -2.37 19.82
C GLU A 125 0.57 -2.10 19.04
N LEU A 126 0.57 -2.38 17.74
CA LEU A 126 1.73 -2.12 16.88
C LEU A 126 1.95 -0.61 16.66
N LEU A 127 0.88 0.18 16.53
CA LEU A 127 0.99 1.64 16.48
C LEU A 127 1.68 2.17 17.73
N ILE A 128 1.26 1.72 18.92
CA ILE A 128 1.84 2.15 20.20
C ILE A 128 3.28 1.65 20.35
N LYS A 129 3.52 0.34 20.15
CA LYS A 129 4.82 -0.28 20.46
C LYS A 129 5.90 -0.03 19.43
N LYS A 130 5.53 0.04 18.15
CA LYS A 130 6.49 0.18 17.03
C LYS A 130 6.70 1.61 16.59
N GLN A 131 5.78 2.51 16.95
CA GLN A 131 5.85 3.92 16.60
C GLN A 131 6.15 4.11 15.10
N PRO A 132 5.27 3.62 14.19
CA PRO A 132 5.50 3.77 12.76
C PRO A 132 5.36 5.24 12.35
N ASN A 133 6.06 5.61 11.30
CA ASN A 133 5.98 6.96 10.74
C ASN A 133 4.92 7.07 9.64
N ILE A 134 4.63 5.95 8.96
CA ILE A 134 3.75 5.91 7.80
C ILE A 134 2.75 4.77 7.96
N ILE A 135 1.47 5.10 7.77
CA ILE A 135 0.38 4.13 7.77
C ILE A 135 -0.47 4.29 6.49
N PRO A 136 -0.30 3.40 5.51
CA PRO A 136 -1.24 3.26 4.40
C PRO A 136 -2.41 2.37 4.80
N GLY A 137 -3.62 2.71 4.35
CA GLY A 137 -4.81 1.93 4.65
C GLY A 137 -6.00 2.24 3.75
N VAL A 138 -7.06 1.47 3.93
CA VAL A 138 -8.37 1.70 3.31
C VAL A 138 -9.29 2.40 4.31
N PRO A 139 -10.37 3.07 3.87
CA PRO A 139 -11.28 3.79 4.77
C PRO A 139 -11.79 2.95 5.96
N THR A 140 -12.13 1.69 5.71
CA THR A 140 -12.61 0.76 6.75
C THR A 140 -11.58 0.43 7.82
N LEU A 141 -10.28 0.49 7.50
CA LEU A 141 -9.21 0.39 8.48
C LEU A 141 -9.25 1.59 9.44
N PHE A 142 -9.33 2.79 8.90
CA PHE A 142 -9.38 4.01 9.71
C PHE A 142 -10.65 4.07 10.58
N GLU A 143 -11.79 3.64 10.02
CA GLU A 143 -13.02 3.49 10.80
C GLU A 143 -12.89 2.54 11.99
N ALA A 144 -12.17 1.42 11.79
CA ALA A 144 -11.86 0.49 12.87
C ALA A 144 -10.93 1.10 13.93
N LEU A 145 -9.96 1.94 13.52
CA LEU A 145 -9.06 2.63 14.46
C LEU A 145 -9.79 3.63 15.36
N LEU A 146 -10.80 4.33 14.83
CA LEU A 146 -11.62 5.25 15.64
C LEU A 146 -12.36 4.56 16.80
N ARG A 147 -12.54 3.23 16.71
CA ARG A 147 -13.25 2.41 17.73
C ARG A 147 -12.28 1.58 18.59
N ALA A 148 -10.97 1.78 18.40
CA ALA A 148 -9.96 0.98 19.10
C ALA A 148 -9.71 1.54 20.52
N GLU A 149 -10.33 0.97 21.53
CA GLU A 149 -10.17 1.36 22.97
C GLU A 149 -8.70 1.48 23.39
N LYS A 150 -7.82 0.62 22.85
CA LYS A 150 -6.39 0.66 23.14
C LYS A 150 -5.70 1.95 22.69
N LEU A 151 -6.31 2.71 21.79
CA LEU A 151 -5.77 3.98 21.33
C LEU A 151 -6.28 5.19 22.13
N GLU A 152 -7.19 5.04 23.08
CA GLU A 152 -7.81 6.14 23.81
C GLU A 152 -6.81 7.16 24.38
N ASN A 153 -5.68 6.70 24.90
CA ASN A 153 -4.63 7.54 25.44
C ASN A 153 -3.29 7.38 24.70
N ALA A 154 -3.33 6.95 23.43
CA ALA A 154 -2.12 6.71 22.68
C ALA A 154 -1.51 8.02 22.17
N ASP A 155 -0.18 8.13 22.23
CA ASP A 155 0.55 9.18 21.54
C ASP A 155 0.93 8.72 20.13
N LEU A 156 0.39 9.41 19.12
CA LEU A 156 0.63 9.14 17.69
C LEU A 156 1.49 10.24 17.05
N SER A 157 2.22 11.01 17.83
CA SER A 157 3.13 12.06 17.35
C SER A 157 4.24 11.54 16.42
N CYS A 158 4.50 10.23 16.45
CA CYS A 158 5.44 9.56 15.54
C CYS A 158 4.98 9.56 14.08
N LEU A 159 3.67 9.73 13.82
CA LEU A 159 3.12 9.68 12.47
C LEU A 159 3.52 10.91 11.67
N LYS A 160 4.09 10.66 10.49
CA LYS A 160 4.48 11.66 9.49
C LYS A 160 3.63 11.58 8.22
N GLY A 161 2.97 10.44 7.99
CA GLY A 161 2.10 10.24 6.83
C GLY A 161 1.00 9.22 7.09
N VAL A 162 -0.23 9.61 6.78
CA VAL A 162 -1.44 8.79 6.84
C VAL A 162 -2.10 8.83 5.47
N PHE A 163 -2.19 7.67 4.82
CA PHE A 163 -2.62 7.58 3.42
C PHE A 163 -3.82 6.65 3.28
N SER A 164 -4.90 7.16 2.68
CA SER A 164 -6.10 6.39 2.36
C SER A 164 -6.21 6.18 0.85
N GLY A 165 -6.49 4.94 0.45
CA GLY A 165 -6.72 4.58 -0.95
C GLY A 165 -7.47 3.26 -1.06
N GLY A 166 -7.70 2.80 -2.30
CA GLY A 166 -8.36 1.54 -2.60
C GLY A 166 -9.89 1.57 -2.48
N ASP A 167 -10.45 2.60 -1.85
CA ASP A 167 -11.87 2.87 -1.81
C ASP A 167 -12.11 4.36 -1.54
N SER A 168 -13.34 4.82 -1.75
CA SER A 168 -13.75 6.21 -1.52
C SER A 168 -13.88 6.48 -0.01
N MET A 169 -13.18 7.50 0.47
CA MET A 169 -13.30 7.97 1.85
C MET A 169 -14.26 9.16 1.91
N SER A 170 -15.34 9.03 2.67
CA SER A 170 -16.28 10.15 2.84
C SER A 170 -15.63 11.34 3.55
N ILE A 171 -16.12 12.54 3.24
CA ILE A 171 -15.67 13.79 3.88
C ILE A 171 -15.83 13.72 5.40
N GLU A 172 -16.93 13.13 5.86
CA GLU A 172 -17.21 12.96 7.27
C GLU A 172 -16.22 12.02 7.96
N LEU A 173 -15.92 10.86 7.35
CA LEU A 173 -14.94 9.92 7.89
C LEU A 173 -13.55 10.54 7.93
N LYS A 174 -13.15 11.22 6.84
CA LYS A 174 -11.86 11.94 6.81
C LYS A 174 -11.74 12.92 7.97
N LYS A 175 -12.79 13.74 8.19
CA LYS A 175 -12.81 14.70 9.30
C LYS A 175 -12.67 14.01 10.66
N LYS A 176 -13.43 12.93 10.90
CA LYS A 176 -13.33 12.16 12.16
C LYS A 176 -11.93 11.62 12.40
N VAL A 177 -11.27 11.10 11.34
CA VAL A 177 -9.91 10.58 11.45
C VAL A 177 -8.90 11.70 11.67
N ASP A 178 -9.02 12.83 11.00
CA ASP A 178 -8.13 13.99 11.19
C ASP A 178 -8.27 14.56 12.62
N ASP A 179 -9.49 14.67 13.13
CA ASP A 179 -9.76 15.11 14.51
C ASP A 179 -9.16 14.11 15.54
N PHE A 180 -9.30 12.80 15.26
CA PHE A 180 -8.71 11.75 16.09
C PHE A 180 -7.18 11.85 16.08
N LEU A 181 -6.54 11.97 14.93
CA LEU A 181 -5.09 12.10 14.81
C LEU A 181 -4.59 13.30 15.60
N LYS A 182 -5.26 14.45 15.47
CA LYS A 182 -4.94 15.67 16.20
C LYS A 182 -5.08 15.50 17.72
N ALA A 183 -6.15 14.85 18.18
CA ALA A 183 -6.38 14.55 19.59
C ALA A 183 -5.30 13.63 20.19
N HIS A 184 -4.62 12.84 19.35
CA HIS A 184 -3.54 11.93 19.72
C HIS A 184 -2.14 12.47 19.34
N ASN A 185 -1.97 13.78 19.32
CA ASN A 185 -0.72 14.49 19.07
C ASN A 185 -0.10 14.31 17.65
N ALA A 186 -0.80 13.70 16.71
CA ALA A 186 -0.31 13.62 15.35
C ALA A 186 -0.49 14.96 14.62
N SER A 187 0.56 15.48 14.01
CA SER A 187 0.56 16.75 13.27
C SER A 187 0.22 16.58 11.78
N VAL A 188 -0.40 15.46 11.42
CA VAL A 188 -0.70 15.09 10.02
C VAL A 188 -2.19 14.88 9.81
N GLN A 189 -2.61 15.05 8.57
CA GLN A 189 -3.96 14.72 8.12
C GLN A 189 -3.94 13.53 7.19
N VAL A 190 -5.08 12.84 7.06
CA VAL A 190 -5.25 11.79 6.07
C VAL A 190 -5.17 12.40 4.66
N ARG A 191 -4.29 11.84 3.84
CA ARG A 191 -4.17 12.16 2.42
C ARG A 191 -4.77 11.04 1.59
N GLN A 192 -5.57 11.39 0.60
CA GLN A 192 -6.25 10.43 -0.25
C GLN A 192 -5.50 10.25 -1.57
N GLY A 193 -5.45 9.01 -2.04
CA GLY A 193 -4.90 8.66 -3.33
C GLY A 193 -5.83 7.72 -4.10
N TYR A 194 -5.67 7.71 -5.40
CA TYR A 194 -6.38 6.83 -6.31
C TYR A 194 -5.41 6.10 -7.23
N GLY A 195 -5.83 4.94 -7.72
CA GLY A 195 -5.09 4.17 -8.68
C GLY A 195 -5.84 2.94 -9.16
N LEU A 196 -5.19 2.18 -10.00
CA LEU A 196 -5.70 0.99 -10.68
C LEU A 196 -4.65 -0.11 -10.63
N THR A 197 -5.05 -1.37 -10.74
CA THR A 197 -4.12 -2.50 -10.85
C THR A 197 -3.20 -2.35 -12.05
N GLU A 198 -3.68 -1.74 -13.13
CA GLU A 198 -2.94 -1.46 -14.37
C GLU A 198 -1.75 -0.51 -14.19
N CYS A 199 -1.74 0.29 -13.14
CA CYS A 199 -0.58 1.10 -12.71
C CYS A 199 0.04 0.58 -11.39
N VAL A 200 0.01 -0.71 -11.19
CA VAL A 200 0.32 -1.44 -9.95
C VAL A 200 -0.71 -1.14 -8.85
N THR A 201 -0.94 0.15 -8.51
CA THR A 201 -1.93 0.54 -7.52
C THR A 201 -2.23 2.05 -7.52
N ALA A 202 -1.25 2.90 -7.23
CA ALA A 202 -1.45 4.34 -7.08
C ALA A 202 -0.97 5.12 -8.29
N SER A 203 -1.68 6.18 -8.65
CA SER A 203 -1.34 7.08 -9.75
C SER A 203 -1.56 8.55 -9.42
N CYS A 204 -2.21 8.85 -8.30
CA CYS A 204 -2.33 10.21 -7.77
C CYS A 204 -2.41 10.22 -6.25
N LEU A 205 -2.16 11.38 -5.66
CA LEU A 205 -2.21 11.63 -4.23
C LEU A 205 -2.52 13.10 -3.95
N THR A 206 -3.29 13.39 -2.91
CA THR A 206 -3.46 14.77 -2.43
C THR A 206 -2.12 15.31 -1.95
N PRO A 207 -1.70 16.53 -2.38
CA PRO A 207 -0.45 17.15 -1.95
C PRO A 207 -0.40 17.38 -0.43
N LYS A 208 0.81 17.39 0.14
CA LYS A 208 1.00 17.59 1.58
C LYS A 208 0.49 18.96 2.04
N ASP A 209 0.81 20.00 1.26
CA ASP A 209 0.53 21.38 1.63
C ASP A 209 -0.82 21.88 1.08
N TYR A 210 -1.50 21.08 0.28
CA TYR A 210 -2.81 21.38 -0.30
C TYR A 210 -3.71 20.16 -0.33
N ASN A 211 -4.16 19.74 0.84
CA ASN A 211 -5.03 18.57 1.03
C ASN A 211 -6.51 18.97 0.87
N ARG A 212 -6.95 19.18 -0.38
CA ARG A 212 -8.35 19.55 -0.69
C ARG A 212 -9.30 18.42 -0.31
N VAL A 213 -10.29 18.75 0.52
CA VAL A 213 -11.33 17.80 0.93
C VAL A 213 -12.15 17.32 -0.26
N GLY A 214 -12.41 16.02 -0.33
CA GLY A 214 -13.16 15.39 -1.43
C GLY A 214 -12.35 15.16 -2.71
N SER A 215 -11.06 15.56 -2.74
CA SER A 215 -10.17 15.31 -3.87
C SER A 215 -9.37 14.02 -3.67
N ILE A 216 -9.12 13.30 -4.76
CA ILE A 216 -8.16 12.19 -4.81
C ILE A 216 -6.73 12.64 -5.08
N GLY A 217 -6.51 13.95 -5.28
CA GLY A 217 -5.20 14.55 -5.45
C GLY A 217 -4.83 14.88 -6.89
N VAL A 218 -3.54 15.04 -7.11
CA VAL A 218 -2.92 15.32 -8.40
C VAL A 218 -2.18 14.10 -8.90
N PRO A 219 -2.01 13.93 -10.23
CA PRO A 219 -1.23 12.85 -10.81
C PRO A 219 0.18 12.76 -10.23
N PHE A 220 0.72 11.58 -10.14
CA PHE A 220 2.13 11.37 -9.81
C PHE A 220 3.05 11.98 -10.89
N PRO A 221 4.33 12.25 -10.59
CA PRO A 221 5.30 12.64 -11.60
C PRO A 221 5.25 11.69 -12.80
N ASP A 222 5.39 12.23 -14.02
CA ASP A 222 5.34 11.49 -15.29
C ASP A 222 4.02 10.72 -15.53
N THR A 223 2.93 11.15 -14.88
CA THR A 223 1.59 10.56 -15.06
C THR A 223 0.62 11.61 -15.58
N TYR A 224 -0.05 11.31 -16.70
CA TYR A 224 -0.99 12.22 -17.34
C TYR A 224 -2.40 11.69 -17.24
N TYR A 225 -3.34 12.54 -16.87
CA TYR A 225 -4.76 12.27 -16.79
C TYR A 225 -5.53 13.09 -17.80
N LYS A 226 -6.60 12.50 -18.32
CA LYS A 226 -7.63 13.22 -19.03
C LYS A 226 -9.00 12.68 -18.67
N ILE A 227 -9.98 13.55 -18.67
CA ILE A 227 -11.39 13.18 -18.52
C ILE A 227 -12.00 13.08 -19.89
N VAL A 228 -12.70 12.00 -20.16
CA VAL A 228 -13.34 11.73 -21.44
C VAL A 228 -14.82 11.44 -21.26
N LYS A 229 -15.63 11.78 -22.26
CA LYS A 229 -17.02 11.39 -22.29
C LYS A 229 -17.15 9.86 -22.23
N PRO A 230 -17.96 9.29 -21.33
CA PRO A 230 -18.13 7.85 -21.20
C PRO A 230 -18.39 7.15 -22.53
N GLY A 231 -17.67 6.04 -22.77
CA GLY A 231 -17.76 5.26 -24.00
C GLY A 231 -17.08 5.88 -25.23
N THR A 232 -16.37 7.00 -25.11
CA THR A 232 -15.70 7.69 -26.19
C THR A 232 -14.23 8.01 -25.84
N LYS A 233 -13.49 8.57 -26.82
CA LYS A 233 -12.15 9.16 -26.60
C LYS A 233 -12.20 10.70 -26.56
N GLN A 234 -13.40 11.28 -26.63
CA GLN A 234 -13.58 12.73 -26.63
C GLN A 234 -13.23 13.28 -25.26
N GLU A 235 -12.22 14.13 -25.22
CA GLU A 235 -11.81 14.83 -24.00
C GLU A 235 -12.85 15.88 -23.60
N LEU A 236 -13.10 15.99 -22.32
CA LEU A 236 -13.97 16.99 -21.73
C LEU A 236 -13.13 18.10 -21.10
N ASP A 237 -13.59 19.33 -21.21
CA ASP A 237 -13.00 20.46 -20.55
C ASP A 237 -13.11 20.34 -19.02
N ALA A 238 -12.23 21.00 -18.31
CA ALA A 238 -12.27 21.04 -16.86
C ALA A 238 -13.60 21.69 -16.38
N ASN A 239 -14.17 21.10 -15.33
CA ASN A 239 -15.44 21.51 -14.70
C ASN A 239 -16.72 21.24 -15.53
N LEU A 240 -16.69 20.36 -16.50
CA LEU A 240 -17.89 19.77 -17.07
C LEU A 240 -18.29 18.53 -16.24
N GLU A 241 -19.52 18.53 -15.71
CA GLU A 241 -20.15 17.39 -15.03
C GLU A 241 -20.78 16.40 -16.02
#